data_c194d00bdf2999e9259acfc3aaf8a8a9
#
_entry.id   c194d00bdf2999e9259acfc3aaf8a8a9
#
_cell.length_a   1.000
_cell.length_b   1.000
_cell.length_c   1.000
_cell.angle_alpha   90.00
_cell.angle_beta   90.00
_cell.angle_gamma   90.00
#
_symmetry.space_group_name_H-M   'P 1'
#
loop_
_entity.id
_entity.type
_entity.pdbx_description
1 polymer ?
#
loop_
_entity_poly.entity_id
_entity_poly.type
_entity_poly.pdbx_seq_one_letter_code
_entity_poly.pdbx_strand_id
1 'polypeptide(L)'
;MTKPRKRGEAIRGFISENVENDPSKVIARTMEKFNISRQAVHQHIRHLVGQGALIHRGYGSYELRQQEEWDETISIADNPHEDVVWRNLIEPRIGKLPDNALHIWYYGLTEMFNNVVDHSESKTVSIRIKKTAYTTEMIIADYGVGIFNKIRNAMNLLDERHAVLELTKGKLTTDPKGHTGEGVFFTSRMFDTFYILSGEVFLSHTYDQEEDWILQVRENCNGTWISMKLRNNTSRTTKEIFDEFTSGDEFGFTKTVVPVRLAQYGNERLVSRSQAKRLLERIDRFKTVLFDFTEVKTIGQAFADEVFRVFANEHPQITIIPIRANVEVTQMISRARSGIEDRQGLLFDPKGQN
;
A
#
# COMPACT_ATOMS: atom_id res chain seq x y z
N MET A 1 -27.69 -10.29 -24.23
CA MET A 1 -27.27 -11.60 -23.66
C MET A 1 -26.13 -11.54 -22.63
N THR A 2 -25.80 -10.38 -22.06
CA THR A 2 -24.59 -10.17 -21.25
C THR A 2 -24.79 -10.23 -19.72
N LYS A 3 -26.01 -10.00 -19.20
CA LYS A 3 -26.25 -9.92 -17.75
C LYS A 3 -26.08 -11.22 -16.94
N PRO A 4 -26.60 -12.42 -17.38
CA PRO A 4 -26.49 -13.64 -16.58
C PRO A 4 -25.05 -14.18 -16.52
N ARG A 5 -24.25 -14.01 -17.58
CA ARG A 5 -22.87 -14.48 -17.66
C ARG A 5 -21.98 -13.70 -16.71
N LYS A 6 -22.08 -12.36 -16.68
CA LYS A 6 -21.34 -11.49 -15.75
C LYS A 6 -21.67 -11.80 -14.29
N ARG A 7 -22.95 -12.07 -13.95
CA ARG A 7 -23.35 -12.46 -12.60
C ARG A 7 -22.71 -13.79 -12.17
N GLY A 8 -22.70 -14.79 -13.05
CA GLY A 8 -22.07 -16.08 -12.78
C GLY A 8 -20.56 -15.98 -12.56
N GLU A 9 -19.88 -15.11 -13.31
CA GLU A 9 -18.45 -14.82 -13.15
C GLU A 9 -18.19 -14.12 -11.81
N ALA A 10 -18.99 -13.13 -11.43
CA ALA A 10 -18.89 -12.45 -10.13
C ALA A 10 -19.09 -13.43 -8.96
N ILE A 11 -20.05 -14.37 -9.04
CA ILE A 11 -20.25 -15.39 -8.00
C ILE A 11 -19.02 -16.30 -7.89
N ARG A 12 -18.49 -16.78 -9.03
CA ARG A 12 -17.31 -17.64 -9.02
C ARG A 12 -16.06 -16.93 -8.52
N GLY A 13 -15.86 -15.67 -8.88
CA GLY A 13 -14.79 -14.83 -8.34
C GLY A 13 -14.88 -14.72 -6.83
N PHE A 14 -16.06 -14.42 -6.30
CA PHE A 14 -16.30 -14.32 -4.86
C PHE A 14 -16.08 -15.66 -4.13
N ILE A 15 -16.50 -16.79 -4.74
CA ILE A 15 -16.22 -18.11 -4.18
C ILE A 15 -14.71 -18.34 -4.10
N SER A 16 -13.97 -18.07 -5.17
CA SER A 16 -12.51 -18.26 -5.20
C SER A 16 -11.79 -17.41 -4.16
N GLU A 17 -12.18 -16.16 -4.01
CA GLU A 17 -11.67 -15.24 -2.99
C GLU A 17 -11.92 -15.77 -1.56
N ASN A 18 -13.13 -16.23 -1.29
CA ASN A 18 -13.47 -16.75 0.04
C ASN A 18 -12.88 -18.12 0.32
N VAL A 19 -12.65 -18.96 -0.69
CA VAL A 19 -11.89 -20.22 -0.54
C VAL A 19 -10.46 -19.92 -0.12
N GLU A 20 -9.86 -18.85 -0.61
CA GLU A 20 -8.50 -18.46 -0.24
C GLU A 20 -8.41 -17.90 1.18
N ASN A 21 -9.38 -17.04 1.57
CA ASN A 21 -9.33 -16.30 2.83
C ASN A 21 -9.99 -17.04 4.02
N ASP A 22 -11.12 -17.69 3.80
CA ASP A 22 -11.88 -18.42 4.84
C ASP A 22 -12.73 -19.56 4.20
N PRO A 23 -12.11 -20.70 3.87
CA PRO A 23 -12.78 -21.78 3.16
C PRO A 23 -13.97 -22.36 3.92
N SER A 24 -14.00 -22.23 5.25
CA SER A 24 -15.09 -22.80 6.09
C SER A 24 -16.43 -22.07 5.92
N LYS A 25 -16.41 -20.78 5.56
CA LYS A 25 -17.62 -19.93 5.45
C LYS A 25 -18.04 -19.62 4.02
N VAL A 26 -17.33 -20.16 3.01
CA VAL A 26 -17.54 -19.85 1.59
C VAL A 26 -19.00 -19.97 1.17
N ILE A 27 -19.65 -21.09 1.51
CA ILE A 27 -21.04 -21.35 1.09
C ILE A 27 -21.99 -20.34 1.72
N ALA A 28 -21.91 -20.15 3.04
CA ALA A 28 -22.80 -19.23 3.76
C ALA A 28 -22.66 -17.78 3.26
N ARG A 29 -21.44 -17.28 3.16
CA ARG A 29 -21.15 -15.93 2.66
C ARG A 29 -21.61 -15.72 1.22
N THR A 30 -21.44 -16.74 0.36
CA THR A 30 -21.89 -16.64 -1.04
C THR A 30 -23.42 -16.63 -1.14
N MET A 31 -24.10 -17.44 -0.36
CA MET A 31 -25.57 -17.43 -0.28
C MET A 31 -26.08 -16.04 0.12
N GLU A 32 -25.53 -15.47 1.18
CA GLU A 32 -25.90 -14.18 1.73
C GLU A 32 -25.63 -13.04 0.72
N LYS A 33 -24.42 -12.93 0.21
CA LYS A 33 -24.02 -11.84 -0.70
C LYS A 33 -24.83 -11.79 -1.99
N PHE A 34 -25.12 -12.96 -2.58
CA PHE A 34 -25.76 -13.03 -3.90
C PHE A 34 -27.26 -13.39 -3.82
N ASN A 35 -27.79 -13.62 -2.61
CA ASN A 35 -29.14 -14.07 -2.36
C ASN A 35 -29.51 -15.28 -3.24
N ILE A 36 -28.74 -16.35 -3.14
CA ILE A 36 -28.89 -17.59 -3.90
C ILE A 36 -28.94 -18.79 -2.98
N SER A 37 -29.57 -19.88 -3.46
CA SER A 37 -29.67 -21.12 -2.69
C SER A 37 -28.31 -21.83 -2.56
N ARG A 38 -28.19 -22.66 -1.51
CA ARG A 38 -27.03 -23.55 -1.29
C ARG A 38 -26.74 -24.43 -2.52
N GLN A 39 -27.77 -24.90 -3.18
CA GLN A 39 -27.64 -25.71 -4.40
C GLN A 39 -27.02 -24.92 -5.55
N ALA A 40 -27.42 -23.67 -5.72
CA ALA A 40 -26.82 -22.76 -6.72
C ALA A 40 -25.34 -22.50 -6.44
N VAL A 41 -24.96 -22.27 -5.17
CA VAL A 41 -23.54 -22.15 -4.79
C VAL A 41 -22.77 -23.40 -5.14
N HIS A 42 -23.29 -24.59 -4.81
CA HIS A 42 -22.64 -25.86 -5.15
C HIS A 42 -22.51 -26.08 -6.67
N GLN A 43 -23.43 -25.55 -7.49
CA GLN A 43 -23.28 -25.60 -8.95
C GLN A 43 -22.07 -24.78 -9.42
N HIS A 44 -21.88 -23.57 -8.87
CA HIS A 44 -20.72 -22.76 -9.15
C HIS A 44 -19.42 -23.39 -8.67
N ILE A 45 -19.41 -23.98 -7.48
CA ILE A 45 -18.25 -24.73 -6.95
C ILE A 45 -17.91 -25.92 -7.85
N ARG A 46 -18.91 -26.73 -8.24
CA ARG A 46 -18.68 -27.86 -9.18
C ARG A 46 -18.11 -27.39 -10.51
N HIS A 47 -18.57 -26.26 -11.02
CA HIS A 47 -18.01 -25.67 -12.22
C HIS A 47 -16.52 -25.32 -12.04
N LEU A 48 -16.15 -24.67 -10.92
CA LEU A 48 -14.75 -24.32 -10.61
C LEU A 48 -13.88 -25.57 -10.42
N VAL A 49 -14.40 -26.61 -9.77
CA VAL A 49 -13.71 -27.90 -9.63
C VAL A 49 -13.53 -28.56 -11.00
N GLY A 50 -14.57 -28.57 -11.84
CA GLY A 50 -14.50 -29.12 -13.20
C GLY A 50 -13.53 -28.37 -14.12
N GLN A 51 -13.36 -27.08 -13.91
CA GLN A 51 -12.34 -26.28 -14.60
C GLN A 51 -10.92 -26.42 -13.99
N GLY A 52 -10.77 -27.20 -12.91
CA GLY A 52 -9.49 -27.34 -12.24
C GLY A 52 -9.05 -26.11 -11.46
N ALA A 53 -9.95 -25.16 -11.18
CA ALA A 53 -9.66 -23.97 -10.38
C ALA A 53 -9.69 -24.28 -8.88
N LEU A 54 -10.55 -25.19 -8.45
CA LEU A 54 -10.66 -25.65 -7.07
C LEU A 54 -10.36 -27.15 -6.96
N ILE A 55 -9.85 -27.52 -5.78
CA ILE A 55 -9.70 -28.92 -5.33
C ILE A 55 -10.67 -29.14 -4.18
N HIS A 56 -11.42 -30.24 -4.22
CA HIS A 56 -12.26 -30.69 -3.11
C HIS A 56 -11.41 -31.54 -2.16
N ARG A 57 -11.29 -31.13 -0.89
CA ARG A 57 -10.49 -31.82 0.15
C ARG A 57 -11.32 -32.72 1.08
N GLY A 58 -12.61 -32.90 0.78
CA GLY A 58 -13.55 -33.66 1.62
C GLY A 58 -14.34 -32.78 2.60
N TYR A 59 -15.43 -33.31 3.15
CA TYR A 59 -16.30 -32.64 4.15
C TYR A 59 -16.71 -31.17 3.80
N GLY A 60 -16.86 -30.87 2.49
CA GLY A 60 -17.23 -29.53 2.05
C GLY A 60 -16.08 -28.48 2.10
N SER A 61 -14.87 -28.94 2.30
CA SER A 61 -13.67 -28.10 2.23
C SER A 61 -13.14 -28.01 0.81
N TYR A 62 -12.76 -26.81 0.39
CA TYR A 62 -12.24 -26.52 -0.93
C TYR A 62 -10.95 -25.71 -0.80
N GLU A 63 -10.09 -25.86 -1.78
CA GLU A 63 -8.79 -25.19 -1.87
C GLU A 63 -8.56 -24.72 -3.31
N LEU A 64 -7.94 -23.56 -3.50
CA LEU A 64 -7.50 -23.13 -4.82
C LEU A 64 -6.40 -24.06 -5.33
N ARG A 65 -6.56 -24.54 -6.57
CA ARG A 65 -5.50 -25.33 -7.19
C ARG A 65 -4.33 -24.44 -7.54
N GLN A 66 -3.18 -24.79 -7.02
CA GLN A 66 -1.92 -24.19 -7.44
C GLN A 66 -1.61 -24.63 -8.88
N GLN A 67 -1.39 -23.67 -9.76
CA GLN A 67 -1.13 -23.88 -11.19
C GLN A 67 0.36 -23.79 -11.50
N GLU A 68 1.07 -22.89 -10.81
CA GLU A 68 2.49 -22.67 -10.94
C GLU A 68 3.08 -22.41 -9.55
N GLU A 69 4.23 -23.00 -9.29
CA GLU A 69 5.13 -22.62 -8.21
C GLU A 69 6.56 -22.70 -8.76
N TRP A 70 7.24 -21.58 -8.72
CA TRP A 70 8.57 -21.44 -9.25
C TRP A 70 9.38 -20.51 -8.37
N ASP A 71 10.63 -20.82 -8.19
CA ASP A 71 11.61 -19.96 -7.54
C ASP A 71 12.94 -20.00 -8.26
N GLU A 72 13.63 -18.87 -8.26
CA GLU A 72 14.94 -18.69 -8.85
C GLU A 72 15.75 -17.69 -8.03
N THR A 73 17.07 -17.92 -7.97
CA THR A 73 18.02 -16.98 -7.39
C THR A 73 18.93 -16.45 -8.48
N ILE A 74 18.90 -15.13 -8.67
CA ILE A 74 19.62 -14.41 -9.72
C ILE A 74 20.80 -13.70 -9.09
N SER A 75 21.99 -13.86 -9.70
CA SER A 75 23.16 -13.05 -9.35
C SER A 75 22.98 -11.61 -9.80
N ILE A 76 23.27 -10.65 -8.92
CA ILE A 76 23.27 -9.23 -9.25
C ILE A 76 24.67 -8.68 -9.55
N ALA A 77 25.70 -9.51 -9.47
CA ALA A 77 27.10 -9.11 -9.75
C ALA A 77 27.29 -8.60 -11.19
N ASP A 78 26.50 -9.13 -12.14
CA ASP A 78 26.56 -8.79 -13.56
C ASP A 78 25.58 -7.67 -13.94
N ASN A 79 24.96 -7.00 -12.96
CA ASN A 79 23.97 -5.95 -13.14
C ASN A 79 22.86 -6.34 -14.13
N PRO A 80 22.06 -7.38 -13.85
CA PRO A 80 21.07 -7.89 -14.80
C PRO A 80 19.96 -6.85 -15.05
N HIS A 81 19.63 -6.66 -16.33
CA HIS A 81 18.57 -5.74 -16.72
C HIS A 81 17.18 -6.31 -16.41
N GLU A 82 16.34 -5.52 -15.79
CA GLU A 82 15.01 -5.90 -15.33
C GLU A 82 14.09 -6.36 -16.48
N ASP A 83 14.22 -5.76 -17.68
CA ASP A 83 13.44 -6.15 -18.85
C ASP A 83 13.83 -7.55 -19.37
N VAL A 84 15.09 -7.94 -19.21
CA VAL A 84 15.59 -9.27 -19.56
C VAL A 84 15.08 -10.30 -18.55
N VAL A 85 15.11 -9.98 -17.26
CA VAL A 85 14.56 -10.82 -16.19
C VAL A 85 13.05 -11.01 -16.41
N TRP A 86 12.31 -9.94 -16.69
CA TRP A 86 10.89 -10.03 -17.02
C TRP A 86 10.62 -10.99 -18.17
N ARG A 87 11.22 -10.73 -19.33
CA ARG A 87 10.94 -11.46 -20.58
C ARG A 87 11.33 -12.93 -20.53
N ASN A 88 12.46 -13.23 -19.90
CA ASN A 88 13.02 -14.58 -19.96
C ASN A 88 12.57 -15.46 -18.78
N LEU A 89 12.31 -14.87 -17.61
CA LEU A 89 12.05 -15.63 -16.39
C LEU A 89 10.61 -15.45 -15.88
N ILE A 90 10.07 -14.24 -15.86
CA ILE A 90 8.85 -13.93 -15.13
C ILE A 90 7.60 -14.04 -16.02
N GLU A 91 7.59 -13.39 -17.16
CA GLU A 91 6.43 -13.39 -18.07
C GLU A 91 5.99 -14.80 -18.48
N PRO A 92 6.92 -15.73 -18.83
CA PRO A 92 6.54 -17.12 -19.13
C PRO A 92 5.89 -17.86 -17.96
N ARG A 93 6.22 -17.52 -16.70
CA ARG A 93 5.69 -18.13 -15.46
C ARG A 93 4.35 -17.53 -15.07
N ILE A 94 4.21 -16.21 -15.19
CA ILE A 94 2.93 -15.53 -15.00
C ILE A 94 1.93 -16.00 -16.07
N GLY A 95 2.40 -16.21 -17.31
CA GLY A 95 1.59 -16.70 -18.43
C GLY A 95 0.50 -15.70 -18.83
N LYS A 96 -0.56 -16.20 -19.49
CA LYS A 96 -1.61 -15.34 -20.03
C LYS A 96 -2.47 -14.72 -18.94
N LEU A 97 -2.41 -13.41 -18.83
CA LEU A 97 -3.27 -12.55 -18.04
C LEU A 97 -3.81 -11.41 -18.92
N PRO A 98 -4.85 -10.66 -18.48
CA PRO A 98 -5.25 -9.40 -19.15
C PRO A 98 -4.10 -8.40 -19.19
N ASP A 99 -4.02 -7.57 -20.25
CA ASP A 99 -2.92 -6.64 -20.47
C ASP A 99 -2.71 -5.67 -19.28
N ASN A 100 -3.79 -5.18 -18.68
CA ASN A 100 -3.70 -4.31 -17.49
C ASN A 100 -3.04 -5.01 -16.30
N ALA A 101 -3.33 -6.30 -16.07
CA ALA A 101 -2.69 -7.08 -15.02
C ALA A 101 -1.20 -7.31 -15.33
N LEU A 102 -0.85 -7.61 -16.60
CA LEU A 102 0.54 -7.73 -17.02
C LEU A 102 1.32 -6.43 -16.85
N HIS A 103 0.71 -5.27 -17.16
CA HIS A 103 1.35 -3.96 -16.95
C HIS A 103 1.60 -3.69 -15.45
N ILE A 104 0.66 -4.06 -14.57
CA ILE A 104 0.86 -3.94 -13.12
C ILE A 104 2.02 -4.84 -12.66
N TRP A 105 2.06 -6.09 -13.12
CA TRP A 105 3.15 -7.02 -12.79
C TRP A 105 4.50 -6.56 -13.30
N TYR A 106 4.55 -6.07 -14.54
CA TYR A 106 5.79 -5.52 -15.11
C TYR A 106 6.30 -4.35 -14.28
N TYR A 107 5.42 -3.37 -13.98
CA TYR A 107 5.78 -2.22 -13.15
C TYR A 107 6.28 -2.67 -11.76
N GLY A 108 5.51 -3.50 -11.05
CA GLY A 108 5.89 -3.96 -9.72
C GLY A 108 7.21 -4.72 -9.69
N LEU A 109 7.44 -5.62 -10.68
CA LEU A 109 8.71 -6.32 -10.78
C LEU A 109 9.87 -5.35 -11.01
N THR A 110 9.77 -4.48 -12.03
CA THR A 110 10.88 -3.59 -12.41
C THR A 110 11.28 -2.68 -11.27
N GLU A 111 10.30 -2.05 -10.59
CA GLU A 111 10.56 -1.19 -9.43
C GLU A 111 11.20 -1.94 -8.26
N MET A 112 10.66 -3.10 -7.90
CA MET A 112 11.17 -3.84 -6.74
C MET A 112 12.51 -4.54 -7.05
N PHE A 113 12.71 -5.02 -8.25
CA PHE A 113 13.96 -5.62 -8.69
C PHE A 113 15.09 -4.58 -8.73
N ASN A 114 14.84 -3.40 -9.32
CA ASN A 114 15.81 -2.31 -9.36
C ASN A 114 16.16 -1.82 -7.95
N ASN A 115 15.21 -1.76 -7.03
CA ASN A 115 15.52 -1.46 -5.62
C ASN A 115 16.51 -2.46 -5.00
N VAL A 116 16.42 -3.75 -5.35
CA VAL A 116 17.38 -4.74 -4.89
C VAL A 116 18.75 -4.50 -5.53
N VAL A 117 18.81 -4.34 -6.85
CA VAL A 117 20.06 -4.14 -7.60
C VAL A 117 20.80 -2.88 -7.12
N ASP A 118 20.08 -1.76 -6.98
CA ASP A 118 20.70 -0.45 -6.73
C ASP A 118 20.95 -0.18 -5.24
N HIS A 119 20.16 -0.82 -4.36
CA HIS A 119 20.10 -0.39 -2.97
C HIS A 119 20.36 -1.48 -1.92
N SER A 120 20.23 -2.77 -2.23
CA SER A 120 20.30 -3.81 -1.20
C SER A 120 21.71 -4.10 -0.70
N GLU A 121 22.74 -3.92 -1.53
CA GLU A 121 24.11 -4.40 -1.29
C GLU A 121 24.19 -5.94 -1.17
N SER A 122 23.14 -6.63 -1.61
CA SER A 122 23.14 -8.09 -1.71
C SER A 122 23.93 -8.56 -2.93
N LYS A 123 24.34 -9.82 -2.93
CA LYS A 123 24.96 -10.45 -4.11
C LYS A 123 23.95 -11.14 -5.02
N THR A 124 22.77 -11.40 -4.49
CA THR A 124 21.71 -12.16 -5.17
C THR A 124 20.36 -11.60 -4.82
N VAL A 125 19.40 -11.83 -5.72
CA VAL A 125 17.96 -11.64 -5.49
C VAL A 125 17.26 -12.97 -5.75
N SER A 126 16.37 -13.36 -4.84
CA SER A 126 15.50 -14.53 -5.01
C SER A 126 14.12 -14.07 -5.40
N ILE A 127 13.56 -14.69 -6.46
CA ILE A 127 12.20 -14.43 -6.92
C ILE A 127 11.42 -15.73 -6.83
N ARG A 128 10.25 -15.68 -6.16
CA ARG A 128 9.30 -16.80 -6.10
C ARG A 128 7.97 -16.37 -6.65
N ILE A 129 7.36 -17.22 -7.49
CA ILE A 129 6.03 -17.02 -8.04
C ILE A 129 5.14 -18.18 -7.62
N LYS A 130 3.95 -17.85 -7.08
CA LYS A 130 2.86 -18.79 -6.85
C LYS A 130 1.64 -18.32 -7.61
N LYS A 131 1.08 -19.18 -8.45
CA LYS A 131 -0.11 -18.86 -9.23
C LYS A 131 -1.20 -19.88 -9.01
N THR A 132 -2.40 -19.38 -8.81
CA THR A 132 -3.64 -20.13 -8.81
C THR A 132 -4.51 -19.70 -9.99
N ALA A 133 -5.69 -20.30 -10.15
CA ALA A 133 -6.68 -19.84 -11.13
C ALA A 133 -7.22 -18.43 -10.84
N TYR A 134 -7.05 -17.93 -9.61
CA TYR A 134 -7.66 -16.68 -9.15
C TYR A 134 -6.62 -15.59 -8.91
N THR A 135 -5.50 -15.92 -8.30
CA THR A 135 -4.46 -14.97 -7.89
C THR A 135 -3.08 -15.41 -8.37
N THR A 136 -2.22 -14.44 -8.54
CA THR A 136 -0.78 -14.62 -8.66
C THR A 136 -0.13 -13.88 -7.50
N GLU A 137 0.86 -14.48 -6.87
CA GLU A 137 1.72 -13.89 -5.84
C GLU A 137 3.18 -13.97 -6.29
N MET A 138 3.92 -12.89 -6.12
CA MET A 138 5.35 -12.83 -6.35
C MET A 138 6.04 -12.35 -5.09
N ILE A 139 7.10 -13.05 -4.69
CA ILE A 139 7.97 -12.66 -3.58
C ILE A 139 9.34 -12.36 -4.17
N ILE A 140 9.86 -11.17 -3.86
CA ILE A 140 11.22 -10.74 -4.19
C ILE A 140 11.96 -10.58 -2.87
N ALA A 141 13.10 -11.26 -2.73
CA ALA A 141 13.86 -11.25 -1.49
C ALA A 141 15.35 -11.06 -1.76
N ASP A 142 16.00 -10.22 -0.94
CA ASP A 142 17.44 -10.04 -0.87
C ASP A 142 17.94 -10.33 0.55
N TYR A 143 19.25 -10.49 0.68
CA TYR A 143 19.94 -10.69 1.95
C TYR A 143 20.93 -9.56 2.24
N GLY A 144 20.60 -8.36 1.80
CA GLY A 144 21.43 -7.17 1.94
C GLY A 144 21.22 -6.41 3.25
N VAL A 145 21.41 -5.08 3.16
CA VAL A 145 21.35 -4.18 4.33
C VAL A 145 19.96 -3.92 4.88
N GLY A 146 18.92 -4.30 4.16
CA GLY A 146 17.52 -4.06 4.51
C GLY A 146 17.03 -2.62 4.20
N ILE A 147 15.84 -2.52 3.58
CA ILE A 147 15.33 -1.24 3.08
C ILE A 147 15.13 -0.21 4.20
N PHE A 148 14.53 -0.60 5.33
CA PHE A 148 14.24 0.34 6.42
C PHE A 148 15.51 0.80 7.13
N ASN A 149 16.49 -0.09 7.31
CA ASN A 149 17.79 0.24 7.85
C ASN A 149 18.56 1.21 6.93
N LYS A 150 18.54 0.98 5.62
CA LYS A 150 19.16 1.89 4.64
C LYS A 150 18.56 3.27 4.66
N ILE A 151 17.22 3.37 4.64
CA ILE A 151 16.49 4.65 4.73
C ILE A 151 16.80 5.36 6.04
N ARG A 152 16.72 4.65 7.18
CA ARG A 152 17.04 5.21 8.50
C ARG A 152 18.42 5.84 8.53
N ASN A 153 19.42 5.12 8.03
CA ASN A 153 20.80 5.60 8.03
C ASN A 153 21.03 6.76 7.07
N ALA A 154 20.49 6.68 5.85
CA ALA A 154 20.64 7.73 4.83
C ALA A 154 20.00 9.07 5.25
N MET A 155 18.91 9.01 6.02
CA MET A 155 18.15 10.18 6.46
C MET A 155 18.38 10.53 7.93
N ASN A 156 19.25 9.82 8.63
CA ASN A 156 19.51 10.00 10.06
C ASN A 156 18.24 9.97 10.92
N LEU A 157 17.34 9.00 10.64
CA LEU A 157 16.08 8.85 11.35
C LEU A 157 16.27 8.13 12.69
N LEU A 158 15.29 8.28 13.59
CA LEU A 158 15.34 7.71 14.93
C LEU A 158 15.38 6.18 14.91
N ASP A 159 14.54 5.56 14.07
CA ASP A 159 14.41 4.12 13.96
C ASP A 159 13.83 3.69 12.60
N GLU A 160 13.65 2.39 12.40
CA GLU A 160 13.11 1.82 11.17
C GLU A 160 11.61 2.10 10.98
N ARG A 161 10.84 2.34 12.04
CA ARG A 161 9.42 2.73 11.93
C ARG A 161 9.29 4.12 11.34
N HIS A 162 10.18 5.04 11.70
CA HIS A 162 10.25 6.36 11.08
C HIS A 162 10.61 6.22 9.58
N ALA A 163 11.49 5.29 9.22
CA ALA A 163 11.78 4.99 7.82
C ALA A 163 10.53 4.49 7.06
N VAL A 164 9.66 3.69 7.68
CA VAL A 164 8.38 3.29 7.09
C VAL A 164 7.47 4.49 6.86
N LEU A 165 7.32 5.38 7.85
CA LEU A 165 6.52 6.61 7.68
C LEU A 165 7.02 7.42 6.49
N GLU A 166 8.34 7.60 6.35
CA GLU A 166 8.92 8.31 5.21
C GLU A 166 8.66 7.60 3.88
N LEU A 167 8.76 6.28 3.84
CA LEU A 167 8.50 5.48 2.65
C LEU A 167 7.03 5.56 2.19
N THR A 168 6.09 5.53 3.13
CA THR A 168 4.65 5.60 2.83
C THR A 168 4.19 6.95 2.31
N LYS A 169 4.92 8.03 2.58
CA LYS A 169 4.64 9.34 1.98
C LYS A 169 4.91 9.35 0.47
N GLY A 170 5.84 8.54 -0.02
CA GLY A 170 6.34 8.56 -1.39
C GLY A 170 7.41 9.64 -1.63
N LYS A 171 7.92 9.70 -2.87
CA LYS A 171 9.05 10.57 -3.27
C LYS A 171 10.28 10.40 -2.38
N LEU A 172 10.48 9.19 -1.87
CA LEU A 172 11.62 8.84 -1.05
C LEU A 172 12.70 8.17 -1.90
N THR A 173 13.84 8.83 -2.06
CA THR A 173 15.01 8.24 -2.68
C THR A 173 16.27 8.60 -1.92
N THR A 174 17.18 7.67 -1.82
CA THR A 174 18.55 7.88 -1.34
C THR A 174 19.50 8.27 -2.48
N ASP A 175 19.04 8.14 -3.73
CA ASP A 175 19.73 8.62 -4.95
C ASP A 175 18.79 9.49 -5.82
N PRO A 176 18.72 10.82 -5.59
CA PRO A 176 17.85 11.73 -6.34
C PRO A 176 18.23 11.90 -7.82
N LYS A 177 19.42 11.46 -8.25
CA LYS A 177 19.85 11.58 -9.65
C LYS A 177 19.35 10.44 -10.52
N GLY A 178 19.22 9.24 -9.93
CA GLY A 178 18.80 8.04 -10.63
C GLY A 178 17.33 7.69 -10.44
N HIS A 179 16.71 8.09 -9.32
CA HIS A 179 15.39 7.60 -8.93
C HIS A 179 14.45 8.70 -8.44
N THR A 180 13.18 8.61 -8.82
CA THR A 180 12.11 9.52 -8.35
C THR A 180 11.67 9.23 -6.92
N GLY A 181 11.92 8.01 -6.42
CA GLY A 181 11.48 7.54 -5.11
C GLY A 181 9.98 7.26 -5.03
N GLU A 182 9.34 6.99 -6.15
CA GLU A 182 7.89 6.77 -6.27
C GLU A 182 7.52 5.28 -6.38
N GLY A 183 8.48 4.43 -6.73
CA GLY A 183 8.27 3.03 -7.08
C GLY A 183 7.54 2.21 -6.01
N VAL A 184 8.02 2.24 -4.75
CA VAL A 184 7.39 1.51 -3.66
C VAL A 184 5.98 2.04 -3.37
N PHE A 185 5.80 3.38 -3.42
CA PHE A 185 4.52 4.01 -3.19
C PHE A 185 3.46 3.53 -4.19
N PHE A 186 3.74 3.60 -5.48
CA PHE A 186 2.79 3.20 -6.52
C PHE A 186 2.63 1.67 -6.58
N THR A 187 3.71 0.91 -6.46
CA THR A 187 3.63 -0.56 -6.42
C THR A 187 2.70 -1.03 -5.30
N SER A 188 2.84 -0.50 -4.09
CA SER A 188 1.99 -0.91 -2.98
C SER A 188 0.49 -0.72 -3.27
N ARG A 189 0.12 0.29 -4.05
CA ARG A 189 -1.28 0.62 -4.38
C ARG A 189 -1.84 -0.09 -5.60
N MET A 190 -0.96 -0.66 -6.43
CA MET A 190 -1.37 -1.42 -7.62
C MET A 190 -1.80 -2.85 -7.30
N PHE A 191 -1.27 -3.45 -6.22
CA PHE A 191 -1.52 -4.84 -5.85
C PHE A 191 -2.70 -4.98 -4.87
N ASP A 192 -3.35 -6.14 -4.84
CA ASP A 192 -4.41 -6.44 -3.87
C ASP A 192 -3.84 -6.51 -2.46
N THR A 193 -2.63 -7.10 -2.32
CA THR A 193 -1.84 -7.03 -1.09
C THR A 193 -0.38 -6.80 -1.44
N PHE A 194 0.26 -5.98 -0.62
CA PHE A 194 1.67 -5.65 -0.74
C PHE A 194 2.30 -5.66 0.65
N TYR A 195 3.39 -6.42 0.83
CA TYR A 195 4.08 -6.53 2.10
C TYR A 195 5.56 -6.25 1.94
N ILE A 196 6.15 -5.59 2.95
CA ILE A 196 7.59 -5.48 3.11
C ILE A 196 7.94 -5.98 4.51
N LEU A 197 8.84 -6.95 4.58
CA LEU A 197 9.49 -7.38 5.81
C LEU A 197 10.97 -7.08 5.70
N SER A 198 11.51 -6.30 6.63
CA SER A 198 12.93 -5.98 6.71
C SER A 198 13.31 -5.59 8.12
N GLY A 199 14.44 -6.08 8.63
CA GLY A 199 14.78 -5.92 10.02
C GLY A 199 13.72 -6.53 10.94
N GLU A 200 13.26 -5.76 11.91
CA GLU A 200 12.18 -6.12 12.83
C GLU A 200 10.83 -5.50 12.42
N VAL A 201 10.73 -4.94 11.23
CA VAL A 201 9.53 -4.20 10.80
C VAL A 201 8.84 -4.88 9.64
N PHE A 202 7.54 -5.07 9.78
CA PHE A 202 6.62 -5.56 8.76
C PHE A 202 5.64 -4.45 8.39
N LEU A 203 5.65 -4.04 7.12
CA LEU A 203 4.68 -3.13 6.52
C LEU A 203 3.73 -3.92 5.63
N SER A 204 2.43 -3.69 5.79
CA SER A 204 1.38 -4.28 4.97
C SER A 204 0.46 -3.20 4.42
N HIS A 205 0.20 -3.26 3.12
CA HIS A 205 -0.84 -2.49 2.44
C HIS A 205 -1.80 -3.46 1.77
N THR A 206 -3.11 -3.24 1.94
CA THR A 206 -4.17 -4.03 1.29
C THR A 206 -5.10 -3.08 0.55
N TYR A 207 -5.27 -3.31 -0.74
CA TYR A 207 -6.17 -2.51 -1.58
C TYR A 207 -7.62 -2.58 -1.04
N ASP A 208 -8.34 -1.45 -1.08
CA ASP A 208 -9.69 -1.27 -0.51
C ASP A 208 -9.78 -1.47 1.02
N GLN A 209 -8.68 -1.69 1.72
CA GLN A 209 -8.66 -1.59 3.18
C GLN A 209 -8.19 -0.21 3.60
N GLU A 210 -8.84 0.32 4.62
CA GLU A 210 -8.54 1.67 5.12
C GLU A 210 -7.23 1.74 5.89
N GLU A 211 -6.57 0.60 6.13
CA GLU A 211 -5.48 0.47 7.08
C GLU A 211 -4.22 -0.12 6.45
N ASP A 212 -3.14 0.66 6.49
CA ASP A 212 -1.79 0.12 6.38
C ASP A 212 -1.35 -0.40 7.75
N TRP A 213 -0.87 -1.63 7.82
CA TRP A 213 -0.40 -2.23 9.06
C TRP A 213 1.11 -2.16 9.17
N ILE A 214 1.60 -1.67 10.32
CA ILE A 214 3.00 -1.81 10.72
C ILE A 214 3.03 -2.66 11.98
N LEU A 215 3.72 -3.77 11.89
CA LEU A 215 3.96 -4.66 13.01
C LEU A 215 5.46 -4.74 13.29
N GLN A 216 5.82 -4.76 14.56
CA GLN A 216 7.15 -5.15 14.97
C GLN A 216 7.17 -6.67 15.10
N VAL A 217 8.04 -7.32 14.36
CA VAL A 217 8.23 -8.77 14.43
C VAL A 217 9.32 -9.10 15.45
N ARG A 218 9.25 -10.32 16.03
CA ARG A 218 10.21 -10.74 17.06
C ARG A 218 11.54 -11.23 16.49
N GLU A 219 11.50 -11.68 15.23
CA GLU A 219 12.67 -12.22 14.54
C GLU A 219 13.20 -11.20 13.56
N ASN A 220 14.49 -10.91 13.65
CA ASN A 220 15.16 -10.00 12.74
C ASN A 220 15.31 -10.68 11.36
N CYS A 221 14.77 -10.03 10.33
CA CYS A 221 14.90 -10.43 8.94
C CYS A 221 16.15 -9.78 8.33
N ASN A 222 17.11 -10.58 7.90
CA ASN A 222 18.26 -10.08 7.15
C ASN A 222 17.85 -9.73 5.73
N GLY A 223 18.14 -8.49 5.29
CA GLY A 223 17.75 -8.00 3.97
C GLY A 223 16.31 -7.52 3.90
N THR A 224 15.70 -7.67 2.72
CA THR A 224 14.33 -7.25 2.46
C THR A 224 13.54 -8.34 1.75
N TRP A 225 12.33 -8.58 2.22
CA TRP A 225 11.35 -9.47 1.59
C TRP A 225 10.14 -8.65 1.20
N ILE A 226 9.79 -8.69 -0.09
CA ILE A 226 8.62 -7.99 -0.64
C ILE A 226 7.69 -9.05 -1.21
N SER A 227 6.42 -9.07 -0.77
CA SER A 227 5.37 -9.89 -1.37
C SER A 227 4.34 -9.00 -2.04
N MET A 228 4.02 -9.33 -3.29
CA MET A 228 3.03 -8.68 -4.12
C MET A 228 2.02 -9.71 -4.58
N LYS A 229 0.72 -9.49 -4.34
CA LYS A 229 -0.35 -10.38 -4.74
C LYS A 229 -1.42 -9.64 -5.51
N LEU A 230 -1.84 -10.21 -6.63
CA LEU A 230 -2.82 -9.62 -7.53
C LEU A 230 -3.82 -10.65 -8.02
N ARG A 231 -5.10 -10.30 -8.07
CA ARG A 231 -6.11 -11.07 -8.77
C ARG A 231 -5.83 -11.11 -10.26
N ASN A 232 -5.86 -12.31 -10.86
CA ASN A 232 -5.53 -12.52 -12.26
C ASN A 232 -6.45 -11.75 -13.23
N ASN A 233 -7.67 -11.41 -12.81
CA ASN A 233 -8.67 -10.67 -13.58
C ASN A 233 -8.97 -9.29 -12.98
N THR A 234 -7.98 -8.65 -12.36
CA THR A 234 -8.14 -7.29 -11.83
C THR A 234 -8.65 -6.34 -12.92
N SER A 235 -9.50 -5.39 -12.53
CA SER A 235 -9.92 -4.30 -13.43
C SER A 235 -9.05 -3.06 -13.33
N ARG A 236 -8.16 -2.99 -12.32
CA ARG A 236 -7.25 -1.87 -12.12
C ARG A 236 -6.30 -1.70 -13.29
N THR A 237 -5.91 -0.46 -13.54
CA THR A 237 -4.85 -0.10 -14.46
C THR A 237 -3.79 0.75 -13.76
N THR A 238 -2.56 0.70 -14.25
CA THR A 238 -1.48 1.57 -13.76
C THR A 238 -1.86 3.04 -13.89
N LYS A 239 -2.53 3.40 -15.00
CA LYS A 239 -2.97 4.77 -15.27
C LYS A 239 -3.95 5.29 -14.20
N GLU A 240 -4.98 4.50 -13.85
CA GLU A 240 -5.94 4.89 -12.81
C GLU A 240 -5.25 5.17 -11.48
N ILE A 241 -4.28 4.33 -11.09
CA ILE A 241 -3.52 4.54 -9.85
C ILE A 241 -2.64 5.80 -9.93
N PHE A 242 -1.96 6.05 -11.03
CA PHE A 242 -1.18 7.29 -11.20
C PHE A 242 -2.08 8.53 -11.17
N ASP A 243 -3.21 8.52 -11.89
CA ASP A 243 -4.15 9.63 -11.96
C ASP A 243 -4.75 9.99 -10.58
N GLU A 244 -4.94 9.00 -9.70
CA GLU A 244 -5.45 9.22 -8.33
C GLU A 244 -4.53 10.13 -7.50
N PHE A 245 -3.22 10.07 -7.74
CA PHE A 245 -2.20 10.81 -6.99
C PHE A 245 -1.62 12.00 -7.75
N THR A 246 -2.23 12.41 -8.86
CA THR A 246 -1.97 13.66 -9.56
C THR A 246 -3.02 14.72 -9.17
N SER A 247 -2.68 15.99 -9.31
CA SER A 247 -3.59 17.11 -9.04
C SER A 247 -3.66 18.04 -10.25
N GLY A 248 -4.88 18.25 -10.78
CA GLY A 248 -5.12 19.19 -11.88
C GLY A 248 -4.46 18.77 -13.20
N ASP A 249 -4.00 19.74 -13.97
CA ASP A 249 -3.39 19.54 -15.29
C ASP A 249 -1.91 19.09 -15.24
N GLU A 250 -1.39 18.81 -14.04
CA GLU A 250 -0.01 18.38 -13.86
C GLU A 250 0.09 16.86 -13.89
N PHE A 251 0.97 16.34 -14.74
CA PHE A 251 1.23 14.91 -14.88
C PHE A 251 2.15 14.31 -13.80
N GLY A 252 2.46 15.09 -12.74
CA GLY A 252 3.38 14.69 -11.69
C GLY A 252 2.67 14.14 -10.44
N PHE A 253 3.38 13.34 -9.65
CA PHE A 253 2.95 12.87 -8.33
C PHE A 253 2.90 14.05 -7.35
N THR A 254 1.74 14.67 -7.20
CA THR A 254 1.55 15.91 -6.41
C THR A 254 0.68 15.73 -5.18
N LYS A 255 0.04 14.56 -5.04
CA LYS A 255 -0.90 14.25 -3.95
C LYS A 255 -0.45 12.99 -3.21
N THR A 256 -0.43 13.03 -1.87
CA THR A 256 -0.10 11.85 -1.05
C THR A 256 -1.12 11.61 0.06
N VAL A 257 -1.19 10.37 0.55
CA VAL A 257 -1.95 9.97 1.73
C VAL A 257 -0.97 9.51 2.80
N VAL A 258 -1.01 10.15 3.96
CA VAL A 258 -0.09 9.89 5.07
C VAL A 258 -0.88 9.33 6.26
N PRO A 259 -0.69 8.05 6.62
CA PRO A 259 -1.31 7.47 7.80
C PRO A 259 -0.75 8.10 9.08
N VAL A 260 -1.56 8.91 9.76
CA VAL A 260 -1.15 9.70 10.94
C VAL A 260 -0.71 8.78 12.09
N ARG A 261 -1.31 7.60 12.22
CA ARG A 261 -0.95 6.63 13.25
C ARG A 261 0.52 6.18 13.19
N LEU A 262 1.17 6.27 12.02
CA LEU A 262 2.58 5.90 11.86
C LEU A 262 3.54 6.85 12.59
N ALA A 263 3.06 8.04 12.92
CA ALA A 263 3.82 8.97 13.78
C ALA A 263 3.76 8.60 15.28
N GLN A 264 2.97 7.59 15.67
CA GLN A 264 2.89 7.08 17.04
C GLN A 264 4.01 6.07 17.31
N TYR A 265 4.59 6.13 18.52
CA TYR A 265 5.47 5.09 19.06
C TYR A 265 4.67 4.18 20.00
N GLY A 266 4.49 2.92 19.62
CA GLY A 266 3.70 1.98 20.41
C GLY A 266 2.29 2.50 20.68
N ASN A 267 1.90 2.62 21.95
CA ASN A 267 0.61 3.13 22.40
C ASN A 267 0.64 4.62 22.81
N GLU A 268 1.67 5.36 22.43
CA GLU A 268 1.75 6.79 22.74
C GLU A 268 0.64 7.56 22.05
N ARG A 269 0.11 8.59 22.75
CA ARG A 269 -0.84 9.51 22.14
C ARG A 269 -0.10 10.54 21.27
N LEU A 270 -0.70 10.96 20.18
CA LEU A 270 -0.19 12.05 19.32
C LEU A 270 -0.45 13.41 19.99
N VAL A 271 0.41 13.82 20.91
CA VAL A 271 0.20 15.02 21.72
C VAL A 271 1.30 16.09 21.53
N SER A 272 2.46 15.71 21.03
CA SER A 272 3.63 16.60 21.01
C SER A 272 3.88 17.23 19.64
N ARG A 273 4.50 18.42 19.66
CA ARG A 273 4.98 19.08 18.44
C ARG A 273 6.05 18.26 17.70
N SER A 274 6.89 17.53 18.43
CA SER A 274 7.92 16.69 17.80
C SER A 274 7.32 15.54 17.00
N GLN A 275 6.19 14.96 17.46
CA GLN A 275 5.46 13.95 16.70
C GLN A 275 4.82 14.57 15.44
N ALA A 276 4.28 15.78 15.55
CA ALA A 276 3.75 16.53 14.42
C ALA A 276 4.85 16.85 13.39
N LYS A 277 6.01 17.31 13.83
CA LYS A 277 7.14 17.61 12.93
C LYS A 277 7.63 16.39 12.17
N ARG A 278 7.69 15.21 12.80
CA ARG A 278 7.99 13.96 12.09
C ARG A 278 6.96 13.66 10.99
N LEU A 279 5.68 13.85 11.29
CA LEU A 279 4.61 13.67 10.30
C LEU A 279 4.77 14.65 9.14
N LEU A 280 5.18 15.88 9.40
CA LEU A 280 5.33 16.97 8.44
C LEU A 280 6.64 16.95 7.66
N GLU A 281 7.58 16.10 8.03
CA GLU A 281 8.87 16.01 7.35
C GLU A 281 8.68 15.66 5.87
N ARG A 282 9.34 16.40 4.96
CA ARG A 282 9.28 16.21 3.49
C ARG A 282 7.90 16.32 2.82
N ILE A 283 6.89 16.85 3.53
CA ILE A 283 5.54 17.05 2.97
C ILE A 283 5.49 18.23 1.99
N ASP A 284 6.43 19.13 2.07
CA ASP A 284 6.62 20.28 1.16
C ASP A 284 6.82 19.89 -0.31
N ARG A 285 7.09 18.62 -0.58
CA ARG A 285 7.21 18.05 -1.93
C ARG A 285 5.87 17.80 -2.62
N PHE A 286 4.75 17.96 -1.90
CA PHE A 286 3.42 17.70 -2.40
C PHE A 286 2.56 18.97 -2.42
N LYS A 287 1.57 19.02 -3.32
CA LYS A 287 0.57 20.09 -3.36
C LYS A 287 -0.65 19.77 -2.51
N THR A 288 -1.00 18.48 -2.42
CA THR A 288 -2.12 17.99 -1.62
C THR A 288 -1.68 16.85 -0.73
N VAL A 289 -1.95 16.99 0.55
CA VAL A 289 -1.63 15.98 1.56
C VAL A 289 -2.90 15.59 2.30
N LEU A 290 -3.25 14.31 2.20
CA LEU A 290 -4.36 13.72 2.95
C LEU A 290 -3.79 13.07 4.21
N PHE A 291 -4.08 13.64 5.39
CA PHE A 291 -3.76 13.00 6.66
C PHE A 291 -4.87 12.04 7.06
N ASP A 292 -4.53 10.76 7.04
CA ASP A 292 -5.43 9.67 7.37
C ASP A 292 -5.42 9.37 8.87
N PHE A 293 -6.56 9.62 9.52
CA PHE A 293 -6.75 9.43 10.96
C PHE A 293 -7.39 8.08 11.32
N THR A 294 -7.39 7.11 10.42
CA THR A 294 -7.86 5.76 10.73
C THR A 294 -7.17 5.24 11.98
N GLU A 295 -7.93 4.67 12.93
CA GLU A 295 -7.48 4.18 14.25
C GLU A 295 -6.85 5.23 15.18
N VAL A 296 -6.77 6.49 14.80
CA VAL A 296 -6.33 7.56 15.71
C VAL A 296 -7.50 7.99 16.57
N LYS A 297 -7.49 7.62 17.86
CA LYS A 297 -8.59 7.92 18.79
C LYS A 297 -8.64 9.40 19.14
N THR A 298 -7.50 9.98 19.48
CA THR A 298 -7.38 11.38 19.91
C THR A 298 -6.05 11.97 19.48
N ILE A 299 -6.01 13.30 19.32
CA ILE A 299 -4.78 14.09 19.15
C ILE A 299 -4.73 15.21 20.18
N GLY A 300 -3.53 15.58 20.62
CA GLY A 300 -3.35 16.70 21.54
C GLY A 300 -3.34 18.05 20.82
N GLN A 301 -3.62 19.11 21.58
CA GLN A 301 -3.66 20.47 21.06
C GLN A 301 -2.34 20.90 20.39
N ALA A 302 -1.19 20.59 21.02
CA ALA A 302 0.11 20.97 20.46
C ALA A 302 0.44 20.26 19.15
N PHE A 303 -0.02 19.02 18.99
CA PHE A 303 0.09 18.28 17.73
C PHE A 303 -0.80 18.90 16.65
N ALA A 304 -2.09 19.12 16.96
CA ALA A 304 -3.06 19.70 16.03
C ALA A 304 -2.65 21.11 15.59
N ASP A 305 -2.19 21.94 16.55
CA ASP A 305 -1.73 23.30 16.32
C ASP A 305 -0.52 23.33 15.37
N GLU A 306 0.46 22.46 15.57
CA GLU A 306 1.65 22.37 14.71
C GLU A 306 1.26 21.97 13.26
N VAL A 307 0.35 20.99 13.09
CA VAL A 307 -0.04 20.51 11.76
C VAL A 307 -0.98 21.49 11.04
N PHE A 308 -2.08 21.88 11.72
CA PHE A 308 -3.20 22.53 11.05
C PHE A 308 -3.21 24.05 11.17
N ARG A 309 -2.31 24.63 11.98
CA ARG A 309 -2.13 26.07 12.08
C ARG A 309 -0.73 26.50 11.70
N VAL A 310 0.31 26.04 12.40
CA VAL A 310 1.68 26.52 12.20
C VAL A 310 2.15 26.15 10.79
N PHE A 311 2.20 24.88 10.49
CA PHE A 311 2.66 24.41 9.17
C PHE A 311 1.78 24.91 8.03
N ALA A 312 0.44 24.91 8.20
CA ALA A 312 -0.48 25.40 7.17
C ALA A 312 -0.28 26.88 6.84
N ASN A 313 0.09 27.70 7.84
CA ASN A 313 0.40 29.13 7.63
C ASN A 313 1.77 29.33 6.97
N GLU A 314 2.75 28.51 7.30
CA GLU A 314 4.10 28.57 6.71
C GLU A 314 4.12 28.05 5.26
N HIS A 315 3.16 27.15 4.91
CA HIS A 315 3.06 26.51 3.60
C HIS A 315 1.67 26.67 2.97
N PRO A 316 1.21 27.90 2.67
CA PRO A 316 -0.15 28.15 2.16
C PRO A 316 -0.40 27.53 0.77
N GLN A 317 0.66 27.16 0.04
CA GLN A 317 0.59 26.46 -1.24
C GLN A 317 0.24 24.97 -1.12
N ILE A 318 0.27 24.40 0.11
CA ILE A 318 -0.02 22.99 0.36
C ILE A 318 -1.43 22.84 0.93
N THR A 319 -2.26 22.10 0.24
CA THR A 319 -3.61 21.76 0.72
C THR A 319 -3.56 20.59 1.68
N ILE A 320 -3.91 20.81 2.95
CA ILE A 320 -3.98 19.78 3.98
C ILE A 320 -5.42 19.35 4.22
N ILE A 321 -5.71 18.08 3.99
CA ILE A 321 -7.04 17.48 4.12
C ILE A 321 -6.99 16.36 5.15
N PRO A 322 -7.66 16.49 6.31
CA PRO A 322 -7.87 15.37 7.21
C PRO A 322 -8.95 14.43 6.63
N ILE A 323 -8.66 13.14 6.60
CA ILE A 323 -9.61 12.12 6.18
C ILE A 323 -9.80 11.08 7.29
N ARG A 324 -10.97 10.45 7.34
CA ARG A 324 -11.32 9.40 8.31
C ARG A 324 -11.12 9.80 9.79
N ALA A 325 -11.21 11.09 10.07
CA ALA A 325 -11.11 11.62 11.43
C ALA A 325 -12.42 11.40 12.20
N ASN A 326 -12.34 10.86 13.41
CA ASN A 326 -13.48 10.76 14.31
C ASN A 326 -13.87 12.14 14.88
N VAL A 327 -14.95 12.19 15.66
CA VAL A 327 -15.50 13.45 16.22
C VAL A 327 -14.48 14.18 17.11
N GLU A 328 -13.74 13.45 17.97
CA GLU A 328 -12.77 14.05 18.88
C GLU A 328 -11.58 14.66 18.14
N VAL A 329 -11.06 13.96 17.16
CA VAL A 329 -9.98 14.45 16.28
C VAL A 329 -10.45 15.67 15.48
N THR A 330 -11.65 15.61 14.89
CA THR A 330 -12.24 16.72 14.12
C THR A 330 -12.41 17.97 14.98
N GLN A 331 -12.89 17.84 16.20
CA GLN A 331 -13.03 18.97 17.14
C GLN A 331 -11.67 19.60 17.48
N MET A 332 -10.63 18.77 17.69
CA MET A 332 -9.30 19.28 17.97
C MET A 332 -8.69 20.02 16.79
N ILE A 333 -8.88 19.50 15.55
CA ILE A 333 -8.47 20.16 14.32
C ILE A 333 -9.20 21.52 14.16
N SER A 334 -10.51 21.55 14.40
CA SER A 334 -11.30 22.78 14.32
C SER A 334 -10.81 23.84 15.31
N ARG A 335 -10.47 23.45 16.56
CA ARG A 335 -9.90 24.36 17.56
C ARG A 335 -8.54 24.92 17.13
N ALA A 336 -7.69 24.10 16.52
CA ALA A 336 -6.39 24.55 16.01
C ALA A 336 -6.55 25.57 14.87
N ARG A 337 -7.55 25.37 13.99
CA ARG A 337 -7.86 26.28 12.88
C ARG A 337 -8.54 27.59 13.32
N SER A 338 -9.44 27.56 14.30
CA SER A 338 -10.14 28.77 14.81
C SER A 338 -9.21 29.76 15.51
N GLY A 339 -8.08 29.31 16.06
CA GLY A 339 -7.04 30.20 16.57
C GLY A 339 -6.38 31.09 15.52
N ILE A 340 -6.74 30.95 14.24
CA ILE A 340 -6.32 31.82 13.13
C ILE A 340 -7.27 33.02 13.04
N GLU A 341 -8.57 32.81 13.16
CA GLU A 341 -9.61 33.85 13.01
C GLU A 341 -9.54 34.91 14.14
N ASP A 342 -9.28 34.51 15.37
CA ASP A 342 -9.15 35.44 16.51
C ASP A 342 -7.91 36.37 16.40
N ARG A 343 -6.84 35.96 15.73
CA ARG A 343 -5.65 36.81 15.55
C ARG A 343 -5.75 37.76 14.37
N GLN A 344 -6.48 37.42 13.31
CA GLN A 344 -6.75 38.34 12.21
C GLN A 344 -7.75 39.42 12.60
N GLY A 345 -8.69 39.12 13.50
CA GLY A 345 -9.63 40.11 14.05
C GLY A 345 -8.96 41.16 14.98
N LEU A 346 -7.83 40.86 15.58
CA LEU A 346 -7.09 41.76 16.47
C LEU A 346 -6.15 42.72 15.73
N LEU A 347 -5.94 42.58 14.45
CA LEU A 347 -5.09 43.47 13.61
C LEU A 347 -5.88 44.58 12.93
N PHE A 348 -7.20 44.64 13.07
CA PHE A 348 -8.06 45.72 12.63
C PHE A 348 -8.76 46.37 13.82
N ASP A 349 -8.04 47.14 14.63
CA ASP A 349 -8.64 48.12 15.55
C ASP A 349 -8.69 49.47 14.84
N PRO A 350 -9.86 49.97 14.35
CA PRO A 350 -9.99 51.28 13.76
C PRO A 350 -10.33 52.30 14.87
N LYS A 351 -9.44 52.52 15.85
CA LYS A 351 -9.53 53.64 16.80
C LYS A 351 -8.23 54.43 16.81
N GLY A 352 -8.09 55.20 15.79
CA GLY A 352 -7.16 56.32 15.73
C GLY A 352 -7.85 57.55 15.19
N GLN A 353 -8.87 58.05 15.92
CA GLN A 353 -9.33 59.43 15.80
C GLN A 353 -9.71 59.94 17.19
N ASN A 354 -8.78 60.73 17.80
CA ASN A 354 -9.03 62.06 18.36
C ASN A 354 -7.71 62.69 18.74
#